data_184130e66ba5c78fab142c303e360dce
#
_entry.id   184130e66ba5c78fab142c303e360dce
#
_cell.length_a   1.000
_cell.length_b   1.000
_cell.length_c   1.000
_cell.angle_alpha   90.00
_cell.angle_beta   90.00
_cell.angle_gamma   90.00
#
_symmetry.space_group_name_H-M   'P 1'
#
loop_
_entity.id
_entity.type
_entity.pdbx_description
1 polymer ?
#
loop_
_entity_poly.entity_id
_entity_poly.type
_entity_poly.pdbx_seq_one_letter_code
_entity_poly.pdbx_strand_id
1 'polypeptide(L)'
;EDIKYGAIIAAPAVVLHELAHKFVAMSFGANAVLHAPSLFGIPYGMYLLVILLIHLNFPILFFVGGYVSHTALPALASSIVAFAGPLTNLILWLGGMSLIKYGLVNRKYYTNIGMMAKLNMFFFIFNMIPLPGFDGFNVFFGLVQAFL
;
A
#
# COMPACT_ATOMS: atom_id res chain seq x y z
N GLU A 1 11.83 -16.41 13.37
CA GLU A 1 11.42 -15.19 14.11
C GLU A 1 11.41 -13.96 13.20
N ASP A 2 12.37 -13.82 12.29
CA ASP A 2 12.52 -12.66 11.42
C ASP A 2 11.32 -12.40 10.50
N ILE A 3 10.70 -13.47 9.98
CA ILE A 3 9.51 -13.37 9.10
C ILE A 3 8.30 -12.83 9.88
N LYS A 4 8.07 -13.30 11.10
CA LYS A 4 6.96 -12.80 11.95
C LYS A 4 7.15 -11.34 12.28
N TYR A 5 8.37 -10.96 12.63
CA TYR A 5 8.72 -9.57 12.93
C TYR A 5 8.53 -8.67 11.71
N GLY A 6 9.02 -9.09 10.55
CA GLY A 6 8.79 -8.38 9.27
C GLY A 6 7.32 -8.21 8.94
N ALA A 7 6.50 -9.25 9.14
CA ALA A 7 5.05 -9.19 8.91
C ALA A 7 4.34 -8.20 9.85
N ILE A 8 4.70 -8.18 11.14
CA ILE A 8 4.13 -7.23 12.13
C ILE A 8 4.44 -5.78 11.74
N ILE A 9 5.63 -5.51 11.20
CA ILE A 9 6.01 -4.16 10.76
C ILE A 9 5.35 -3.78 9.44
N ALA A 10 5.19 -4.74 8.51
CA ALA A 10 4.65 -4.49 7.19
C ALA A 10 3.12 -4.43 7.14
N ALA A 11 2.44 -5.27 7.93
CA ALA A 11 0.99 -5.39 7.88
C ALA A 11 0.25 -4.06 8.10
N PRO A 12 0.59 -3.21 9.09
CA PRO A 12 -0.07 -1.92 9.26
C PRO A 12 0.07 -1.01 8.04
N ALA A 13 1.25 -1.00 7.41
CA ALA A 13 1.51 -0.16 6.24
C ALA A 13 0.60 -0.51 5.06
N VAL A 14 0.44 -1.81 4.80
CA VAL A 14 -0.41 -2.30 3.70
C VAL A 14 -1.89 -2.19 4.04
N VAL A 15 -2.30 -2.59 5.24
CA VAL A 15 -3.71 -2.52 5.66
C VAL A 15 -4.21 -1.08 5.63
N LEU A 16 -3.43 -0.12 6.14
CA LEU A 16 -3.81 1.29 6.12
C LEU A 16 -3.84 1.87 4.70
N HIS A 17 -2.93 1.43 3.83
CA HIS A 17 -2.93 1.78 2.41
C HIS A 17 -4.24 1.34 1.72
N GLU A 18 -4.61 0.07 1.84
CA GLU A 18 -5.84 -0.47 1.23
C GLU A 18 -7.10 0.17 1.83
N LEU A 19 -7.13 0.37 3.14
CA LEU A 19 -8.25 1.05 3.80
C LEU A 19 -8.41 2.49 3.33
N ALA A 20 -7.31 3.19 3.05
CA ALA A 20 -7.36 4.55 2.50
C ALA A 20 -8.06 4.58 1.15
N HIS A 21 -7.71 3.69 0.21
CA HIS A 21 -8.43 3.57 -1.06
C HIS A 21 -9.93 3.34 -0.84
N LYS A 22 -10.27 2.39 0.03
CA LYS A 22 -11.66 2.04 0.33
C LYS A 22 -12.44 3.22 0.89
N PHE A 23 -11.93 3.88 1.93
CA PHE A 23 -12.66 4.97 2.57
C PHE A 23 -12.78 6.20 1.69
N VAL A 24 -11.75 6.52 0.90
CA VAL A 24 -11.82 7.63 -0.06
C VAL A 24 -12.81 7.30 -1.19
N ALA A 25 -12.85 6.09 -1.72
CA ALA A 25 -13.86 5.68 -2.70
C ALA A 25 -15.28 5.81 -2.13
N MET A 26 -15.49 5.36 -0.89
CA MET A 26 -16.78 5.49 -0.21
C MET A 26 -17.17 6.96 0.02
N SER A 27 -16.22 7.85 0.30
CA SER A 27 -16.49 9.29 0.45
C SER A 27 -17.00 9.96 -0.84
N PHE A 28 -16.65 9.38 -2.00
CA PHE A 28 -17.22 9.75 -3.29
C PHE A 28 -18.55 9.04 -3.64
N GLY A 29 -19.12 8.30 -2.69
CA GLY A 29 -20.38 7.56 -2.87
C GLY A 29 -20.23 6.22 -3.60
N ALA A 30 -19.01 5.76 -3.86
CA ALA A 30 -18.79 4.47 -4.50
C ALA A 30 -18.98 3.30 -3.52
N ASN A 31 -19.51 2.18 -4.00
CA ASN A 31 -19.42 0.92 -3.28
C ASN A 31 -18.00 0.38 -3.44
N ALA A 32 -17.27 0.27 -2.34
CA ALA A 32 -15.89 -0.18 -2.33
C ALA A 32 -15.73 -1.48 -1.51
N VAL A 33 -15.11 -2.48 -2.12
CA VAL A 33 -14.89 -3.81 -1.53
C VAL A 33 -13.40 -4.10 -1.50
N LEU A 34 -12.89 -4.46 -0.34
CA LEU A 34 -11.53 -4.95 -0.17
C LEU A 34 -11.49 -6.44 -0.49
N HIS A 35 -10.63 -6.81 -1.41
CA HIS A 35 -10.43 -8.19 -1.85
C HIS A 35 -9.09 -8.73 -1.36
N ALA A 36 -9.06 -10.00 -1.01
CA ALA A 36 -7.81 -10.70 -0.83
C ALA A 36 -7.12 -10.88 -2.20
N PRO A 37 -5.78 -10.87 -2.26
CA PRO A 37 -5.07 -11.05 -3.51
C PRO A 37 -5.36 -12.44 -4.10
N SER A 38 -5.74 -12.46 -5.36
CA SER A 38 -5.99 -13.69 -6.12
C SER A 38 -4.86 -13.93 -7.13
N LEU A 39 -4.57 -15.20 -7.42
CA LEU A 39 -3.68 -15.61 -8.49
C LEU A 39 -4.46 -16.52 -9.43
N PHE A 40 -4.56 -16.16 -10.70
CA PHE A 40 -5.35 -16.90 -11.72
C PHE A 40 -6.80 -17.20 -11.26
N GLY A 41 -7.43 -16.26 -10.55
CA GLY A 41 -8.78 -16.42 -10.03
C GLY A 41 -8.90 -17.27 -8.76
N ILE A 42 -7.81 -17.78 -8.22
CA ILE A 42 -7.79 -18.54 -6.96
C ILE A 42 -7.68 -17.52 -5.81
N PRO A 43 -8.69 -17.41 -4.93
CA PRO A 43 -8.60 -16.55 -3.75
C PRO A 43 -7.37 -16.94 -2.90
N TYR A 44 -6.67 -15.94 -2.39
CA TYR A 44 -5.43 -16.14 -1.60
C TYR A 44 -4.27 -16.80 -2.37
N GLY A 45 -4.40 -17.07 -3.69
CA GLY A 45 -3.39 -17.74 -4.49
C GLY A 45 -2.04 -17.02 -4.50
N MET A 46 -2.03 -15.67 -4.42
CA MET A 46 -0.80 -14.89 -4.30
C MET A 46 -0.04 -15.17 -3.00
N TYR A 47 -0.72 -15.41 -1.89
CA TYR A 47 -0.04 -15.81 -0.64
C TYR A 47 0.60 -17.18 -0.76
N LEU A 48 -0.04 -18.13 -1.45
CA LEU A 48 0.55 -19.45 -1.73
C LEU A 48 1.80 -19.32 -2.60
N LEU A 49 1.76 -18.45 -3.61
CA LEU A 49 2.94 -18.16 -4.44
C LEU A 49 4.07 -17.56 -3.60
N VAL A 50 3.79 -16.58 -2.75
CA VAL A 50 4.80 -15.96 -1.87
C VAL A 50 5.41 -17.00 -0.92
N ILE A 51 4.60 -17.86 -0.31
CA ILE A 51 5.07 -18.96 0.56
C ILE A 51 5.99 -19.92 -0.23
N LEU A 52 5.61 -20.28 -1.45
CA LEU A 52 6.42 -21.11 -2.33
C LEU A 52 7.75 -20.44 -2.67
N LEU A 53 7.76 -19.17 -3.03
CA LEU A 53 8.97 -18.40 -3.35
C LEU A 53 9.92 -18.28 -2.15
N ILE A 54 9.38 -18.08 -0.94
CA ILE A 54 10.16 -18.09 0.30
C ILE A 54 10.81 -19.47 0.50
N HIS A 55 10.06 -20.53 0.29
CA HIS A 55 10.55 -21.90 0.45
C HIS A 55 11.66 -22.27 -0.56
N LEU A 56 11.59 -21.69 -1.75
CA LEU A 56 12.60 -21.83 -2.80
C LEU A 56 13.80 -20.88 -2.62
N ASN A 57 13.88 -20.14 -1.50
CA ASN A 57 14.90 -19.13 -1.22
C ASN A 57 15.00 -18.05 -2.34
N PHE A 58 13.89 -17.72 -2.98
CA PHE A 58 13.86 -16.67 -3.99
C PHE A 58 14.00 -15.31 -3.30
N PRO A 59 14.96 -14.45 -3.71
CA PRO A 59 15.30 -13.24 -2.96
C PRO A 59 14.25 -12.11 -3.11
N ILE A 60 13.11 -12.37 -3.76
CA ILE A 60 12.08 -11.39 -4.03
C ILE A 60 10.89 -11.66 -3.11
N LEU A 61 10.78 -10.87 -2.06
CA LEU A 61 9.61 -10.85 -1.20
C LEU A 61 8.60 -9.84 -1.77
N PHE A 62 7.74 -10.25 -2.68
CA PHE A 62 6.58 -9.44 -3.05
C PHE A 62 5.56 -9.50 -1.92
N PHE A 63 5.41 -8.42 -1.18
CA PHE A 63 4.29 -8.28 -0.30
C PHE A 63 3.07 -7.91 -1.14
N VAL A 64 2.24 -8.90 -1.42
CA VAL A 64 0.97 -8.67 -2.11
C VAL A 64 -0.08 -8.42 -1.04
N GLY A 65 -0.42 -7.16 -0.83
CA GLY A 65 -1.61 -6.75 -0.11
C GLY A 65 -2.88 -7.19 -0.83
N GLY A 66 -4.04 -6.86 -0.30
CA GLY A 66 -5.29 -6.94 -1.04
C GLY A 66 -5.35 -5.91 -2.17
N TYR A 67 -6.50 -5.80 -2.78
CA TYR A 67 -6.82 -4.68 -3.65
C TYR A 67 -8.27 -4.22 -3.39
N VAL A 68 -8.54 -2.97 -3.65
CA VAL A 68 -9.88 -2.40 -3.51
C VAL A 68 -10.51 -2.26 -4.89
N SER A 69 -11.66 -2.90 -5.11
CA SER A 69 -12.53 -2.62 -6.24
C SER A 69 -13.63 -1.63 -5.81
N HIS A 70 -14.01 -0.74 -6.69
CA HIS A 70 -15.10 0.19 -6.47
C HIS A 70 -15.94 0.38 -7.72
N THR A 71 -17.20 0.82 -7.55
CA THR A 71 -18.05 1.22 -8.67
C THR A 71 -17.42 2.38 -9.44
N ALA A 72 -17.77 2.52 -10.71
CA ALA A 72 -17.21 3.56 -11.59
C ALA A 72 -17.34 4.95 -10.98
N LEU A 73 -16.27 5.70 -11.03
CA LEU A 73 -16.16 7.08 -10.58
C LEU A 73 -15.67 7.98 -11.74
N PRO A 74 -15.95 9.29 -11.71
CA PRO A 74 -15.34 10.25 -12.62
C PRO A 74 -13.79 10.17 -12.56
N ALA A 75 -13.13 10.48 -13.66
CA ALA A 75 -11.68 10.30 -13.81
C ALA A 75 -10.87 10.96 -12.68
N LEU A 76 -11.20 12.20 -12.32
CA LEU A 76 -10.53 12.91 -11.23
C LEU A 76 -10.74 12.20 -9.87
N ALA A 77 -11.97 11.76 -9.58
CA ALA A 77 -12.26 11.05 -8.34
C ALA A 77 -11.52 9.71 -8.30
N SER A 78 -11.48 8.96 -9.41
CA SER A 78 -10.69 7.73 -9.53
C SER A 78 -9.20 7.98 -9.27
N SER A 79 -8.64 9.07 -9.80
CA SER A 79 -7.25 9.47 -9.54
C SER A 79 -7.00 9.77 -8.05
N ILE A 80 -7.91 10.48 -7.38
CA ILE A 80 -7.82 10.78 -5.94
C ILE A 80 -7.90 9.48 -5.12
N VAL A 81 -8.82 8.58 -5.46
CA VAL A 81 -8.91 7.26 -4.83
C VAL A 81 -7.61 6.50 -4.98
N ALA A 82 -7.06 6.44 -6.21
CA ALA A 82 -5.79 5.76 -6.46
C ALA A 82 -4.61 6.39 -5.69
N PHE A 83 -4.62 7.69 -5.46
CA PHE A 83 -3.56 8.36 -4.69
C PHE A 83 -3.68 8.16 -3.17
N ALA A 84 -4.85 7.79 -2.66
CA ALA A 84 -5.11 7.71 -1.21
C ALA A 84 -4.20 6.73 -0.49
N GLY A 85 -3.95 5.55 -1.06
CA GLY A 85 -3.02 4.55 -0.52
C GLY A 85 -1.58 5.06 -0.45
N PRO A 86 -0.99 5.46 -1.58
CA PRO A 86 0.33 6.07 -1.61
C PRO A 86 0.47 7.26 -0.65
N LEU A 87 -0.52 8.15 -0.59
CA LEU A 87 -0.53 9.28 0.35
C LEU A 87 -0.46 8.81 1.81
N THR A 88 -1.16 7.75 2.16
CA THR A 88 -1.09 7.16 3.51
C THR A 88 0.31 6.67 3.83
N ASN A 89 0.97 5.98 2.91
CA ASN A 89 2.35 5.56 3.09
C ASN A 89 3.30 6.77 3.20
N LEU A 90 3.10 7.82 2.42
CA LEU A 90 3.87 9.06 2.52
C LEU A 90 3.74 9.70 3.92
N ILE A 91 2.52 9.79 4.44
CA ILE A 91 2.24 10.34 5.78
C ILE A 91 2.92 9.50 6.87
N LEU A 92 2.82 8.18 6.79
CA LEU A 92 3.44 7.25 7.75
C LEU A 92 4.97 7.32 7.69
N TRP A 93 5.56 7.45 6.50
CA TRP A 93 6.99 7.64 6.33
C TRP A 93 7.45 8.95 6.98
N LEU A 94 6.90 10.09 6.54
CA LEU A 94 7.32 11.41 7.03
C LEU A 94 6.99 11.58 8.51
N GLY A 95 5.84 11.08 8.97
CA GLY A 95 5.45 11.08 10.37
C GLY A 95 6.42 10.27 11.24
N GLY A 96 6.73 9.04 10.87
CA GLY A 96 7.68 8.19 11.58
C GLY A 96 9.07 8.82 11.68
N MET A 97 9.57 9.37 10.58
CA MET A 97 10.86 10.07 10.57
C MET A 97 10.84 11.33 11.46
N SER A 98 9.73 12.07 11.47
CA SER A 98 9.56 13.25 12.30
C SER A 98 9.53 12.89 13.80
N LEU A 99 8.84 11.82 14.18
CA LEU A 99 8.81 11.33 15.56
C LEU A 99 10.22 11.02 16.10
N ILE A 100 11.06 10.41 15.27
CA ILE A 100 12.46 10.12 15.61
C ILE A 100 13.28 11.41 15.68
N LYS A 101 13.18 12.26 14.64
CA LYS A 101 13.98 13.49 14.49
C LYS A 101 13.77 14.45 15.65
N TYR A 102 12.53 14.62 16.08
CA TYR A 102 12.18 15.55 17.16
C TYR A 102 12.17 14.90 18.55
N GLY A 103 12.55 13.63 18.68
CA GLY A 103 12.60 12.93 19.96
C GLY A 103 11.24 12.76 20.63
N LEU A 104 10.15 12.68 19.85
CA LEU A 104 8.78 12.61 20.37
C LEU A 104 8.39 11.21 20.86
N VAL A 105 9.28 10.24 20.72
CA VAL A 105 9.09 8.86 21.16
C VAL A 105 10.31 8.36 21.93
N ASN A 106 10.12 7.34 22.76
CA ASN A 106 11.22 6.76 23.53
C ASN A 106 12.25 6.11 22.57
N ARG A 107 13.55 6.29 22.85
CA ARG A 107 14.66 5.76 22.03
C ARG A 107 14.60 4.26 21.79
N LYS A 108 14.01 3.49 22.71
CA LYS A 108 13.83 2.04 22.54
C LYS A 108 12.99 1.65 21.31
N TYR A 109 12.15 2.57 20.81
CA TYR A 109 11.30 2.34 19.64
C TYR A 109 11.89 2.89 18.33
N TYR A 110 13.03 3.57 18.35
CA TYR A 110 13.60 4.22 17.16
C TYR A 110 13.87 3.24 16.02
N THR A 111 14.38 2.06 16.34
CA THR A 111 14.64 1.03 15.32
C THR A 111 13.35 0.59 14.63
N ASN A 112 12.31 0.26 15.41
CA ASN A 112 11.04 -0.22 14.88
C ASN A 112 10.32 0.85 14.05
N ILE A 113 10.25 2.07 14.57
CA ILE A 113 9.65 3.22 13.86
C ILE A 113 10.45 3.55 12.60
N GLY A 114 11.78 3.51 12.66
CA GLY A 114 12.65 3.74 11.52
C GLY A 114 12.46 2.68 10.42
N MET A 115 12.34 1.41 10.79
CA MET A 115 12.05 0.33 9.84
C MET A 115 10.68 0.50 9.20
N MET A 116 9.64 0.80 10.00
CA MET A 116 8.29 1.05 9.51
C MET A 116 8.24 2.27 8.58
N ALA A 117 8.93 3.36 8.92
CA ALA A 117 9.02 4.54 8.08
C ALA A 117 9.71 4.25 6.73
N LYS A 118 10.83 3.53 6.73
CA LYS A 118 11.53 3.12 5.50
C LYS A 118 10.68 2.21 4.62
N LEU A 119 9.93 1.29 5.22
CA LEU A 119 9.01 0.42 4.50
C LEU A 119 7.88 1.22 3.82
N ASN A 120 7.30 2.18 4.54
CA ASN A 120 6.29 3.07 3.99
C ASN A 120 6.86 3.97 2.88
N MET A 121 8.10 4.44 3.00
CA MET A 121 8.81 5.12 1.91
C MET A 121 8.89 4.24 0.65
N PHE A 122 9.30 2.98 0.84
CA PHE A 122 9.39 2.03 -0.26
C PHE A 122 8.02 1.82 -0.92
N PHE A 123 6.96 1.58 -0.15
CA PHE A 123 5.62 1.41 -0.70
C PHE A 123 5.10 2.66 -1.41
N PHE A 124 5.37 3.86 -0.88
CA PHE A 124 5.01 5.10 -1.57
C PHE A 124 5.68 5.19 -2.94
N ILE A 125 7.02 5.05 -2.99
CA ILE A 125 7.78 5.16 -4.24
C ILE A 125 7.35 4.07 -5.23
N PHE A 126 7.22 2.83 -4.75
CA PHE A 126 6.88 1.68 -5.58
C PHE A 126 5.48 1.79 -6.19
N ASN A 127 4.47 2.14 -5.36
CA ASN A 127 3.10 2.29 -5.84
C ASN A 127 2.90 3.52 -6.73
N MET A 128 3.78 4.53 -6.67
CA MET A 128 3.73 5.69 -7.56
C MET A 128 4.39 5.47 -8.92
N ILE A 129 4.92 4.27 -9.21
CA ILE A 129 5.43 3.94 -10.54
C ILE A 129 4.27 3.96 -11.57
N PRO A 130 4.40 4.69 -12.70
CA PRO A 130 3.32 4.82 -13.68
C PRO A 130 3.23 3.61 -14.63
N LEU A 131 3.18 2.41 -14.07
CA LEU A 131 3.04 1.16 -14.82
C LEU A 131 1.71 0.49 -14.48
N PRO A 132 1.07 -0.21 -15.43
CA PRO A 132 -0.16 -0.97 -15.19
C PRO A 132 -0.01 -1.92 -14.01
N GLY A 133 -0.98 -1.92 -13.10
CA GLY A 133 -0.96 -2.72 -11.88
C GLY A 133 -0.49 -1.97 -10.63
N PHE A 134 0.01 -0.75 -10.77
CA PHE A 134 0.35 0.15 -9.67
C PHE A 134 -0.64 1.31 -9.56
N ASP A 135 -0.77 1.88 -8.37
CA ASP A 135 -1.66 3.03 -8.15
C ASP A 135 -1.25 4.24 -8.97
N GLY A 136 0.05 4.47 -9.12
CA GLY A 136 0.61 5.56 -9.93
C GLY A 136 0.09 5.57 -11.36
N PHE A 137 -0.12 4.40 -11.97
CA PHE A 137 -0.74 4.35 -13.30
C PHE A 137 -2.14 4.97 -13.28
N ASN A 138 -2.99 4.56 -12.31
CA ASN A 138 -4.36 5.07 -12.20
C ASN A 138 -4.38 6.55 -11.79
N VAL A 139 -3.43 7.01 -10.97
CA VAL A 139 -3.26 8.41 -10.59
C VAL A 139 -3.00 9.26 -11.83
N PHE A 140 -1.95 8.95 -12.58
CA PHE A 140 -1.57 9.77 -13.75
C PHE A 140 -2.55 9.62 -14.90
N PHE A 141 -3.04 8.43 -15.18
CA PHE A 141 -4.02 8.19 -16.23
C PHE A 141 -5.35 8.90 -15.94
N GLY A 142 -5.83 8.85 -14.70
CA GLY A 142 -7.05 9.55 -14.29
C GLY A 142 -6.90 11.07 -14.35
N LEU A 143 -5.73 11.61 -14.00
CA LEU A 143 -5.45 13.04 -14.18
C LEU A 143 -5.46 13.44 -15.66
N VAL A 144 -4.80 12.68 -16.52
CA VAL A 144 -4.81 12.92 -17.97
C VAL A 144 -6.24 12.93 -18.51
N GLN A 145 -7.04 11.93 -18.16
CA GLN A 145 -8.45 11.86 -18.60
C GLN A 145 -9.34 12.97 -18.03
N ALA A 146 -8.99 13.53 -16.87
CA ALA A 146 -9.80 14.59 -16.25
C ALA A 146 -9.56 15.97 -16.87
N PHE A 147 -8.40 16.19 -17.51
CA PHE A 147 -7.98 17.50 -18.04
C PHE A 147 -7.76 17.52 -19.56
N LEU A 148 -7.91 16.41 -20.24
CA LEU A 148 -7.90 16.29 -21.70
C LEU A 148 -9.26 15.88 -22.24
#